data_12a89d8d957828caefa487d73e05158f
#
_entry.id   12a89d8d957828caefa487d73e05158f
#
_cell.length_a   1.000
_cell.length_b   1.000
_cell.length_c   1.000
_cell.angle_alpha   90.00
_cell.angle_beta   90.00
_cell.angle_gamma   90.00
#
_symmetry.space_group_name_H-M   'P 1'
#
loop_
_entity.id
_entity.type
_entity.pdbx_description
1 polymer ?
#
loop_
_entity_poly.entity_id
_entity_poly.type
_entity_poly.pdbx_seq_one_letter_code
_entity_poly.pdbx_strand_id
1 'polypeptide(L)'
;DGASDVSRITVADGDGFLFNDGGAMKQVDVRDITTYVGNNIVETVQTISDDETVNPASGRIIKANCGAGDITLTLPAASGNSGMILKIKKISTSNNVILDGNGSETIDSQLNITLESPLAAVSLICDGSNWYVM
;
A
#
# COMPACT_ATOMS: atom_id res chain seq x y z
N ASP A 1 20.09 -11.56 38.34
CA ASP A 1 19.14 -10.88 37.50
C ASP A 1 19.60 -10.82 36.08
N GLY A 2 19.34 -11.90 35.33
CA GLY A 2 19.75 -12.09 33.97
C GLY A 2 18.67 -11.66 32.97
N ALA A 3 18.22 -10.40 33.02
CA ALA A 3 17.50 -9.84 31.91
C ALA A 3 18.50 -9.56 30.78
N SER A 4 18.75 -10.55 29.94
CA SER A 4 19.45 -10.32 28.70
C SER A 4 18.68 -9.30 27.89
N ASP A 5 19.35 -8.23 27.51
CA ASP A 5 18.82 -7.27 26.57
C ASP A 5 18.44 -7.99 25.27
N VAL A 6 17.14 -8.22 25.07
CA VAL A 6 16.59 -8.87 23.88
C VAL A 6 16.69 -7.99 22.63
N SER A 7 17.21 -6.75 22.75
CA SER A 7 17.30 -5.80 21.65
C SER A 7 18.29 -6.20 20.55
N ARG A 8 19.03 -7.31 20.75
CA ARG A 8 20.07 -7.79 19.81
C ARG A 8 19.97 -9.26 19.46
N ILE A 9 18.81 -9.89 19.60
CA ILE A 9 18.64 -11.24 19.10
C ILE A 9 18.56 -11.21 17.58
N THR A 10 19.54 -11.81 16.94
CA THR A 10 19.46 -12.09 15.49
C THR A 10 18.67 -13.38 15.34
N VAL A 11 17.50 -13.29 14.73
CA VAL A 11 16.66 -14.44 14.41
C VAL A 11 17.24 -15.13 13.18
N ALA A 12 17.55 -16.42 13.31
CA ALA A 12 18.10 -17.25 12.25
C ALA A 12 17.07 -18.28 11.76
N ASP A 13 17.29 -18.87 10.59
CA ASP A 13 16.38 -19.83 9.98
C ASP A 13 16.08 -21.09 10.83
N GLY A 14 16.94 -21.41 11.79
CA GLY A 14 16.72 -22.53 12.71
C GLY A 14 16.05 -22.16 14.01
N ASP A 15 15.76 -20.88 14.23
CA ASP A 15 15.05 -20.42 15.42
C ASP A 15 13.55 -20.69 15.29
N GLY A 16 12.88 -20.88 16.41
CA GLY A 16 11.45 -21.14 16.43
C GLY A 16 10.73 -20.35 17.51
N PHE A 17 9.49 -20.02 17.21
CA PHE A 17 8.57 -19.42 18.18
C PHE A 17 7.64 -20.51 18.74
N LEU A 18 7.33 -20.36 20.05
CA LEU A 18 6.35 -21.23 20.71
C LEU A 18 4.98 -20.55 20.64
N PHE A 19 4.01 -21.24 20.07
CA PHE A 19 2.61 -20.81 20.04
C PHE A 19 1.73 -21.80 20.78
N ASN A 20 0.71 -21.29 21.46
CA ASN A 20 -0.35 -22.11 22.00
C ASN A 20 -1.44 -22.27 20.94
N ASP A 21 -1.59 -23.48 20.41
CA ASP A 21 -2.62 -23.82 19.45
C ASP A 21 -3.62 -24.78 20.10
N GLY A 22 -4.75 -24.23 20.54
CA GLY A 22 -5.82 -25.00 21.17
C GLY A 22 -5.44 -25.70 22.48
N GLY A 23 -4.49 -25.13 23.26
CA GLY A 23 -4.00 -25.68 24.51
C GLY A 23 -2.73 -26.54 24.38
N ALA A 24 -2.27 -26.80 23.17
CA ALA A 24 -0.99 -27.46 22.90
C ALA A 24 0.09 -26.43 22.51
N MET A 25 1.26 -26.50 23.16
CA MET A 25 2.42 -25.70 22.76
C MET A 25 3.04 -26.31 21.51
N LYS A 26 3.13 -25.52 20.44
CA LYS A 26 3.78 -25.89 19.18
C LYS A 26 4.91 -24.92 18.87
N GLN A 27 5.99 -25.46 18.36
CA GLN A 27 7.08 -24.67 17.80
C GLN A 27 6.81 -24.43 16.31
N VAL A 28 6.93 -23.19 15.87
CA VAL A 28 6.89 -22.80 14.45
C VAL A 28 8.26 -22.26 14.07
N ASP A 29 8.88 -22.85 13.07
CA ASP A 29 10.17 -22.42 12.53
C ASP A 29 10.02 -21.03 11.88
N VAL A 30 11.02 -20.18 12.05
CA VAL A 30 11.04 -18.85 11.40
C VAL A 30 10.91 -18.96 9.89
N ARG A 31 11.47 -20.01 9.30
CA ARG A 31 11.34 -20.32 7.87
C ARG A 31 9.89 -20.53 7.44
N ASP A 32 9.09 -21.20 8.28
CA ASP A 32 7.67 -21.44 8.00
C ASP A 32 6.90 -20.12 8.00
N ILE A 33 7.23 -19.20 8.93
CA ILE A 33 6.65 -17.84 8.97
C ILE A 33 7.05 -17.07 7.71
N THR A 34 8.31 -17.09 7.33
CA THR A 34 8.81 -16.42 6.10
C THR A 34 8.14 -16.98 4.85
N THR A 35 7.98 -18.29 4.78
CA THR A 35 7.29 -18.97 3.66
C THR A 35 5.81 -18.58 3.64
N TYR A 36 5.12 -18.59 4.79
CA TYR A 36 3.72 -18.18 4.89
C TYR A 36 3.52 -16.74 4.46
N VAL A 37 4.33 -15.81 4.98
CA VAL A 37 4.27 -14.39 4.62
C VAL A 37 4.56 -14.21 3.13
N GLY A 38 5.63 -14.82 2.60
CA GLY A 38 6.00 -14.71 1.19
C GLY A 38 4.94 -15.24 0.23
N ASN A 39 4.26 -16.34 0.59
CA ASN A 39 3.21 -16.93 -0.25
C ASN A 39 1.85 -16.23 -0.11
N ASN A 40 1.64 -15.46 0.96
CA ASN A 40 0.37 -14.79 1.24
C ASN A 40 0.41 -13.27 1.06
N ILE A 41 1.53 -12.70 0.57
CA ILE A 41 1.57 -11.30 0.15
C ILE A 41 0.91 -11.19 -1.22
N VAL A 42 -0.40 -11.07 -1.23
CA VAL A 42 -1.19 -10.76 -2.43
C VAL A 42 -1.63 -9.30 -2.31
N GLU A 43 -1.30 -8.50 -3.32
CA GLU A 43 -1.77 -7.13 -3.38
C GLU A 43 -3.29 -7.11 -3.56
N THR A 44 -3.99 -6.45 -2.65
CA THR A 44 -5.43 -6.28 -2.74
C THR A 44 -5.76 -5.21 -3.79
N VAL A 45 -6.79 -5.49 -4.58
CA VAL A 45 -7.31 -4.57 -5.59
C VAL A 45 -8.60 -3.95 -5.07
N GLN A 46 -8.66 -2.61 -5.04
CA GLN A 46 -9.89 -1.88 -4.75
C GLN A 46 -10.44 -1.20 -6.01
N THR A 47 -11.75 -0.96 -6.06
CA THR A 47 -12.39 -0.17 -7.12
C THR A 47 -13.01 1.06 -6.49
N ILE A 48 -12.68 2.23 -7.02
CA ILE A 48 -13.19 3.54 -6.58
C ILE A 48 -13.94 4.17 -7.74
N SER A 49 -15.17 4.65 -7.49
CA SER A 49 -16.09 5.20 -8.51
C SER A 49 -16.53 6.62 -8.19
N ASP A 50 -16.16 7.17 -7.06
CA ASP A 50 -16.53 8.50 -6.57
C ASP A 50 -15.29 9.21 -6.01
N ASP A 51 -15.43 10.49 -5.67
CA ASP A 51 -14.38 11.24 -4.98
C ASP A 51 -14.08 10.59 -3.62
N GLU A 52 -12.84 10.21 -3.39
CA GLU A 52 -12.46 9.49 -2.18
C GLU A 52 -10.98 9.71 -1.82
N THR A 53 -10.67 9.66 -0.53
CA THR A 53 -9.29 9.48 -0.08
C THR A 53 -8.91 8.00 -0.16
N VAL A 54 -7.87 7.69 -0.93
CA VAL A 54 -7.39 6.32 -1.09
C VAL A 54 -7.00 5.72 0.26
N ASN A 55 -7.61 4.58 0.60
CA ASN A 55 -7.27 3.82 1.79
C ASN A 55 -6.32 2.66 1.42
N PRO A 56 -5.01 2.74 1.75
CA PRO A 56 -4.05 1.69 1.40
C PRO A 56 -4.33 0.34 2.06
N ALA A 57 -5.06 0.34 3.19
CA ALA A 57 -5.47 -0.91 3.86
C ALA A 57 -6.51 -1.70 3.06
N SER A 58 -7.30 -1.02 2.20
CA SER A 58 -8.26 -1.65 1.28
C SER A 58 -7.60 -2.18 0.01
N GLY A 59 -6.36 -1.78 -0.25
CA GLY A 59 -5.56 -2.22 -1.40
C GLY A 59 -4.75 -1.09 -2.00
N ARG A 60 -3.59 -1.43 -2.52
CA ARG A 60 -2.67 -0.47 -3.16
C ARG A 60 -2.73 -0.51 -4.68
N ILE A 61 -3.52 -1.42 -5.24
CA ILE A 61 -3.87 -1.45 -6.67
C ILE A 61 -5.29 -0.92 -6.80
N ILE A 62 -5.45 0.23 -7.44
CA ILE A 62 -6.71 0.95 -7.56
C ILE A 62 -7.23 0.87 -9.00
N LYS A 63 -8.45 0.40 -9.16
CA LYS A 63 -9.24 0.51 -10.39
C LYS A 63 -10.12 1.75 -10.24
N ALA A 64 -9.75 2.84 -10.89
CA ALA A 64 -10.49 4.10 -10.90
C ALA A 64 -11.56 4.10 -12.00
N ASN A 65 -12.82 4.08 -11.60
CA ASN A 65 -13.96 4.06 -12.51
C ASN A 65 -14.62 5.46 -12.59
N CYS A 66 -14.22 6.25 -13.54
CA CYS A 66 -14.80 7.57 -13.81
C CYS A 66 -15.87 7.54 -14.93
N GLY A 67 -16.56 6.41 -15.13
CA GLY A 67 -17.56 6.27 -16.21
C GLY A 67 -18.76 7.20 -16.07
N ALA A 68 -19.14 7.57 -14.86
CA ALA A 68 -20.26 8.48 -14.59
C ALA A 68 -19.88 9.97 -14.59
N GLY A 69 -18.60 10.30 -14.43
CA GLY A 69 -18.07 11.67 -14.35
C GLY A 69 -16.60 11.67 -13.97
N ASP A 70 -15.97 12.84 -13.94
CA ASP A 70 -14.63 12.98 -13.39
C ASP A 70 -14.65 12.61 -11.89
N ILE A 71 -13.59 11.95 -11.43
CA ILE A 71 -13.41 11.62 -10.01
C ILE A 71 -12.07 12.12 -9.50
N THR A 72 -12.04 12.53 -8.24
CA THR A 72 -10.82 12.93 -7.53
C THR A 72 -10.42 11.88 -6.51
N LEU A 73 -9.22 11.33 -6.65
CA LEU A 73 -8.61 10.43 -5.69
C LEU A 73 -7.57 11.20 -4.89
N THR A 74 -7.89 11.55 -3.65
CA THR A 74 -6.91 12.13 -2.74
C THR A 74 -5.96 11.03 -2.26
N LEU A 75 -4.67 11.25 -2.43
CA LEU A 75 -3.65 10.30 -1.99
C LEU A 75 -3.61 10.21 -0.45
N PRO A 76 -3.20 9.09 0.13
CA PRO A 76 -2.94 9.02 1.57
C PRO A 76 -1.88 10.03 1.97
N ALA A 77 -1.92 10.53 3.21
CA ALA A 77 -0.86 11.38 3.72
C ALA A 77 0.51 10.73 3.54
N ALA A 78 1.48 11.48 3.05
CA ALA A 78 2.84 10.97 2.82
C ALA A 78 3.54 10.61 4.13
N SER A 79 3.23 11.36 5.20
CA SER A 79 3.77 11.09 6.54
C SER A 79 3.42 9.68 7.02
N GLY A 80 4.43 8.90 7.39
CA GLY A 80 4.28 7.51 7.82
C GLY A 80 4.16 6.48 6.69
N ASN A 81 4.16 6.93 5.42
CA ASN A 81 4.00 6.08 4.24
C ASN A 81 5.23 6.05 3.32
N SER A 82 6.42 6.41 3.83
CA SER A 82 7.66 6.36 3.03
C SER A 82 7.89 4.96 2.46
N GLY A 83 8.18 4.89 1.16
CA GLY A 83 8.36 3.65 0.41
C GLY A 83 7.06 3.00 -0.06
N MET A 84 5.89 3.58 0.26
CA MET A 84 4.62 3.07 -0.26
C MET A 84 4.53 3.26 -1.76
N ILE A 85 4.08 2.22 -2.46
CA ILE A 85 3.78 2.27 -3.89
C ILE A 85 2.27 2.11 -4.06
N LEU A 86 1.68 3.01 -4.85
CA LEU A 86 0.30 2.91 -5.33
C LEU A 86 0.30 2.70 -6.84
N LYS A 87 -0.56 1.81 -7.33
CA LYS A 87 -0.77 1.57 -8.76
C LYS A 87 -2.22 1.90 -9.08
N ILE A 88 -2.43 2.88 -9.96
CA ILE A 88 -3.76 3.38 -10.29
C ILE A 88 -4.03 3.13 -11.76
N LYS A 89 -5.12 2.44 -12.04
CA LYS A 89 -5.61 2.12 -13.38
C LYS A 89 -6.97 2.75 -13.58
N LYS A 90 -7.06 3.74 -14.48
CA LYS A 90 -8.33 4.21 -15.02
C LYS A 90 -8.97 3.08 -15.83
N ILE A 91 -10.19 2.69 -15.52
CA ILE A 91 -10.91 1.62 -16.22
C ILE A 91 -12.03 2.13 -17.13
N SER A 92 -12.14 3.44 -17.28
CA SER A 92 -13.10 4.12 -18.18
C SER A 92 -12.40 4.70 -19.40
N THR A 93 -13.12 4.78 -20.50
CA THR A 93 -12.66 5.41 -21.75
C THR A 93 -13.04 6.89 -21.83
N SER A 94 -13.95 7.35 -20.98
CA SER A 94 -14.43 8.73 -20.85
C SER A 94 -14.06 9.32 -19.50
N ASN A 95 -14.24 10.65 -19.37
CA ASN A 95 -14.00 11.44 -18.15
C ASN A 95 -12.55 11.31 -17.62
N ASN A 96 -12.24 11.93 -16.50
CA ASN A 96 -10.89 12.04 -15.98
C ASN A 96 -10.77 11.45 -14.58
N VAL A 97 -9.59 10.98 -14.24
CA VAL A 97 -9.21 10.68 -12.87
C VAL A 97 -8.18 11.72 -12.44
N ILE A 98 -8.51 12.52 -11.46
CA ILE A 98 -7.64 13.52 -10.85
C ILE A 98 -7.00 12.87 -9.62
N LEU A 99 -5.68 12.84 -9.56
CA LEU A 99 -4.94 12.40 -8.39
C LEU A 99 -4.48 13.64 -7.66
N ASP A 100 -4.92 13.79 -6.42
CA ASP A 100 -4.67 14.97 -5.60
C ASP A 100 -3.79 14.62 -4.41
N GLY A 101 -2.76 15.42 -4.14
CA GLY A 101 -1.92 15.27 -2.96
C GLY A 101 -2.73 15.53 -1.69
N ASN A 102 -2.32 14.93 -0.56
CA ASN A 102 -3.01 15.17 0.71
C ASN A 102 -2.69 16.58 1.23
N GLY A 103 -3.67 17.46 1.24
CA GLY A 103 -3.50 18.84 1.71
C GLY A 103 -2.55 19.65 0.83
N SER A 104 -1.34 19.91 1.30
CA SER A 104 -0.30 20.64 0.55
C SER A 104 0.79 19.75 -0.02
N GLU A 105 0.65 18.44 0.12
CA GLU A 105 1.59 17.48 -0.47
C GLU A 105 1.50 17.50 -2.00
N THR A 106 2.59 17.17 -2.67
CA THR A 106 2.67 17.25 -4.13
C THR A 106 2.92 15.90 -4.78
N ILE A 107 2.55 15.81 -6.06
CA ILE A 107 2.91 14.72 -6.96
C ILE A 107 3.83 15.32 -8.03
N ASP A 108 5.12 14.96 -8.05
CA ASP A 108 6.14 15.57 -8.93
C ASP A 108 6.12 17.11 -8.90
N SER A 109 6.00 17.70 -7.70
CA SER A 109 5.91 19.14 -7.47
C SER A 109 4.60 19.80 -7.96
N GLN A 110 3.59 19.03 -8.36
CA GLN A 110 2.24 19.51 -8.67
C GLN A 110 1.29 19.12 -7.54
N LEU A 111 0.31 19.96 -7.19
CA LEU A 111 -0.71 19.60 -6.20
C LEU A 111 -1.56 18.41 -6.66
N ASN A 112 -1.83 18.35 -7.94
CA ASN A 112 -2.56 17.23 -8.55
C ASN A 112 -2.03 16.91 -9.95
N ILE A 113 -2.34 15.71 -10.43
CA ILE A 113 -2.12 15.27 -11.80
C ILE A 113 -3.39 14.61 -12.34
N THR A 114 -3.62 14.68 -13.65
CA THR A 114 -4.85 14.15 -14.27
C THR A 114 -4.56 13.03 -15.25
N LEU A 115 -5.26 11.92 -15.12
CA LEU A 115 -5.28 10.82 -16.08
C LEU A 115 -6.39 11.06 -17.11
N GLU A 116 -6.07 11.78 -18.18
CA GLU A 116 -7.01 12.15 -19.24
C GLU A 116 -7.23 11.00 -20.23
N SER A 117 -6.14 10.35 -20.65
CA SER A 117 -6.20 9.32 -21.68
C SER A 117 -7.09 8.14 -21.29
N PRO A 118 -7.85 7.58 -22.25
CA PRO A 118 -8.62 6.36 -22.02
C PRO A 118 -7.72 5.24 -21.46
N LEU A 119 -8.22 4.57 -20.44
CA LEU A 119 -7.54 3.43 -19.80
C LEU A 119 -6.11 3.72 -19.33
N ALA A 120 -5.78 4.98 -19.03
CA ALA A 120 -4.47 5.37 -18.50
C ALA A 120 -4.14 4.64 -17.20
N ALA A 121 -2.85 4.51 -16.92
CA ALA A 121 -2.36 3.95 -15.68
C ALA A 121 -1.12 4.74 -15.21
N VAL A 122 -0.93 4.78 -13.90
CA VAL A 122 0.23 5.41 -13.26
C VAL A 122 0.64 4.59 -12.04
N SER A 123 1.93 4.57 -11.77
CA SER A 123 2.49 4.10 -10.51
C SER A 123 3.09 5.27 -9.77
N LEU A 124 2.82 5.36 -8.47
CA LEU A 124 3.31 6.41 -7.60
C LEU A 124 4.13 5.81 -6.46
N ILE A 125 5.18 6.52 -6.05
CA ILE A 125 5.95 6.19 -4.85
C ILE A 125 5.95 7.37 -3.89
N CYS A 126 5.87 7.08 -2.60
CA CYS A 126 5.91 8.06 -1.52
C CYS A 126 7.31 8.11 -0.89
N ASP A 127 7.85 9.32 -0.66
CA ASP A 127 9.13 9.49 0.06
C ASP A 127 8.96 9.79 1.56
N GLY A 128 7.72 9.91 2.01
CA GLY A 128 7.36 10.28 3.37
C GLY A 128 7.00 11.77 3.54
N SER A 129 7.12 12.55 2.48
CA SER A 129 6.76 13.98 2.42
C SER A 129 5.89 14.32 1.20
N ASN A 130 6.17 13.68 0.08
CA ASN A 130 5.51 13.89 -1.21
C ASN A 130 5.41 12.57 -2.00
N TRP A 131 4.72 12.63 -3.11
CA TRP A 131 4.54 11.54 -4.06
C TRP A 131 5.27 11.81 -5.37
N TYR A 132 5.66 10.75 -6.06
CA TYR A 132 6.40 10.81 -7.32
C TYR A 132 5.88 9.76 -8.30
N VAL A 133 5.79 10.12 -9.57
CA VAL A 133 5.46 9.19 -10.67
C VAL A 133 6.69 8.33 -10.99
N MET A 134 6.47 7.02 -11.18
CA MET A 134 7.50 6.07 -11.57
C MET A 134 7.31 5.60 -13.01
#